data_06b657985b1876f10b086530010f587c
#
_entry.id   06b657985b1876f10b086530010f587c
#
_cell.length_a   1.000
_cell.length_b   1.000
_cell.length_c   1.000
_cell.angle_alpha   90.00
_cell.angle_beta   90.00
_cell.angle_gamma   90.00
#
_symmetry.space_group_name_H-M   'P 1'
#
loop_
_entity.id
_entity.type
_entity.pdbx_description
1 polymer ?
#
loop_
_entity_poly.entity_id
_entity_poly.type
_entity_poly.pdbx_seq_one_letter_code
_entity_poly.pdbx_strand_id
1 'polypeptide(L)'
;TGPGTDNSFDRSFDVEYLLLAEGNIRPAVSIGIRDFLGTGFYRSEYVVATKTISPNLRVTAGLGWGRMGTRNGFTNPLGILDSAFEVRPATDFGLGGDVAFDQYFRGDAAVFGGIEWRINTNYSLKVEYSSDAYVRETTAGTFAARSPVNFGLTYRPRPGYDLSLYYLYGSEIGFSATTYFNPRGADYVSGLDVAPIPVAVRAQDRAAAASWDRIAEPADEIRTTLAEVLARDGIILDSTEITDQRMRVRYTNTRYRAEAQAIGRV
;
A
#
# COMPACT_ATOMS: atom_id res chain seq x y z
N THR A 1 18.27 -41.03 21.52
CA THR A 1 17.77 -40.41 20.26
C THR A 1 16.70 -39.41 20.66
N GLY A 2 17.06 -38.12 20.78
CA GLY A 2 16.11 -37.01 21.00
C GLY A 2 15.21 -36.83 19.78
N PRO A 3 13.99 -36.30 19.93
CA PRO A 3 13.14 -36.02 18.80
C PRO A 3 13.85 -35.01 17.88
N GLY A 4 14.15 -35.45 16.66
CA GLY A 4 14.70 -34.59 15.62
C GLY A 4 13.76 -33.40 15.38
N THR A 5 14.26 -32.21 15.46
CA THR A 5 13.59 -31.03 14.93
C THR A 5 13.62 -31.17 13.41
N ASP A 6 12.64 -31.85 12.85
CA ASP A 6 12.41 -31.79 11.41
C ASP A 6 12.01 -30.34 11.11
N ASN A 7 12.95 -29.59 10.56
CA ASN A 7 12.67 -28.30 9.94
C ASN A 7 11.79 -28.56 8.70
N SER A 8 10.48 -28.60 8.86
CA SER A 8 9.57 -28.62 7.74
C SER A 8 9.51 -27.22 7.14
N PHE A 9 10.04 -27.07 5.94
CA PHE A 9 9.86 -25.83 5.17
C PHE A 9 8.45 -25.82 4.57
N ASP A 10 7.65 -24.84 4.97
CA ASP A 10 6.38 -24.59 4.30
C ASP A 10 6.61 -23.80 3.01
N ARG A 11 5.95 -24.22 1.94
CA ARG A 11 5.94 -23.53 0.65
C ARG A 11 4.49 -23.16 0.38
N SER A 12 4.22 -21.86 0.24
CA SER A 12 2.89 -21.40 -0.08
C SER A 12 2.92 -20.31 -1.16
N PHE A 13 1.82 -20.25 -1.92
CA PHE A 13 1.52 -19.16 -2.83
C PHE A 13 0.15 -18.61 -2.47
N ASP A 14 0.07 -17.30 -2.40
CA ASP A 14 -1.20 -16.61 -2.20
C ASP A 14 -1.61 -15.95 -3.52
N VAL A 15 -2.89 -16.08 -3.88
CA VAL A 15 -3.48 -15.45 -5.06
C VAL A 15 -4.64 -14.59 -4.61
N GLU A 16 -4.62 -13.33 -5.01
CA GLU A 16 -5.74 -12.40 -4.78
C GLU A 16 -6.11 -11.71 -6.08
N TYR A 17 -7.40 -11.60 -6.33
CA TYR A 17 -7.94 -10.92 -7.50
C TYR A 17 -8.96 -9.84 -7.08
N LEU A 18 -8.74 -8.62 -7.57
CA LEU A 18 -9.66 -7.50 -7.35
C LEU A 18 -10.85 -7.62 -8.30
N LEU A 19 -12.01 -7.94 -7.75
CA LEU A 19 -13.27 -8.06 -8.49
C LEU A 19 -13.90 -6.70 -8.80
N LEU A 20 -13.89 -5.81 -7.81
CA LEU A 20 -14.46 -4.46 -7.90
C LEU A 20 -13.49 -3.44 -7.29
N ALA A 21 -13.18 -2.39 -8.04
CA ALA A 21 -12.43 -1.27 -7.49
C ALA A 21 -13.30 -0.40 -6.58
N GLU A 22 -12.69 0.24 -5.59
CA GLU A 22 -13.38 1.19 -4.71
C GLU A 22 -13.95 2.36 -5.53
N GLY A 23 -15.19 2.74 -5.26
CA GLY A 23 -15.85 3.93 -5.79
C GLY A 23 -16.33 4.84 -4.66
N ASN A 24 -17.06 5.90 -5.01
CA ASN A 24 -17.54 6.85 -4.01
C ASN A 24 -18.40 6.17 -2.91
N ILE A 25 -19.32 5.28 -3.29
CA ILE A 25 -20.22 4.58 -2.37
C ILE A 25 -19.81 3.12 -2.21
N ARG A 26 -19.45 2.44 -3.32
CA ARG A 26 -19.12 1.02 -3.31
C ARG A 26 -17.74 0.75 -2.71
N PRO A 27 -17.55 -0.35 -1.95
CA PRO A 27 -16.24 -0.80 -1.51
C PRO A 27 -15.42 -1.40 -2.66
N ALA A 28 -14.12 -1.51 -2.48
CA ALA A 28 -13.32 -2.48 -3.22
C ALA A 28 -13.71 -3.88 -2.76
N VAL A 29 -13.80 -4.85 -3.68
CA VAL A 29 -14.07 -6.24 -3.35
C VAL A 29 -13.01 -7.12 -3.99
N SER A 30 -12.37 -7.95 -3.19
CA SER A 30 -11.38 -8.94 -3.64
C SER A 30 -11.80 -10.35 -3.25
N ILE A 31 -11.35 -11.32 -4.02
CA ILE A 31 -11.40 -12.75 -3.72
C ILE A 31 -9.97 -13.26 -3.64
N GLY A 32 -9.68 -14.11 -2.65
CA GLY A 32 -8.33 -14.64 -2.48
C GLY A 32 -8.33 -16.09 -2.06
N ILE A 33 -7.22 -16.75 -2.39
CA ILE A 33 -6.87 -18.11 -1.98
C ILE A 33 -5.49 -18.06 -1.38
N ARG A 34 -5.35 -18.48 -0.14
CA ARG A 34 -4.09 -18.66 0.55
C ARG A 34 -3.64 -20.10 0.47
N ASP A 35 -2.32 -20.28 0.43
CA ASP A 35 -1.70 -21.59 0.34
C ASP A 35 -2.17 -22.36 -0.93
N PHE A 36 -2.32 -21.61 -2.04
CA PHE A 36 -2.58 -22.17 -3.36
C PHE A 36 -1.33 -22.92 -3.82
N LEU A 37 -1.44 -24.17 -4.22
CA LEU A 37 -0.30 -25.06 -4.53
C LEU A 37 0.67 -25.31 -3.35
N GLY A 38 0.34 -24.92 -2.14
CA GLY A 38 1.20 -25.11 -0.97
C GLY A 38 0.98 -26.45 -0.28
N THR A 39 1.55 -26.56 0.93
CA THR A 39 1.49 -27.77 1.75
C THR A 39 0.09 -28.04 2.37
N GLY A 40 -0.81 -27.07 2.28
CA GLY A 40 -2.16 -27.15 2.86
C GLY A 40 -2.26 -26.69 4.33
N PHE A 41 -1.13 -26.30 4.95
CA PHE A 41 -1.12 -25.88 6.36
C PHE A 41 -1.88 -24.58 6.60
N TYR A 42 -1.80 -23.63 5.66
CA TYR A 42 -2.41 -22.30 5.77
C TYR A 42 -3.57 -22.10 4.80
N ARG A 43 -4.05 -23.21 4.21
CA ARG A 43 -5.10 -23.18 3.18
C ARG A 43 -6.36 -22.50 3.69
N SER A 44 -6.72 -21.43 3.02
CA SER A 44 -7.95 -20.67 3.27
C SER A 44 -8.34 -19.88 2.04
N GLU A 45 -9.61 -19.64 1.92
CA GLU A 45 -10.20 -18.79 0.88
C GLU A 45 -10.97 -17.67 1.53
N TYR A 46 -11.11 -16.55 0.83
CA TYR A 46 -11.86 -15.41 1.35
C TYR A 46 -12.46 -14.55 0.25
N VAL A 47 -13.52 -13.86 0.61
CA VAL A 47 -14.04 -12.70 -0.09
C VAL A 47 -14.02 -11.53 0.88
N VAL A 48 -13.43 -10.42 0.47
CA VAL A 48 -13.22 -9.28 1.34
C VAL A 48 -13.66 -7.99 0.67
N ALA A 49 -14.33 -7.14 1.44
CA ALA A 49 -14.73 -5.80 1.04
C ALA A 49 -13.99 -4.77 1.90
N THR A 50 -13.40 -3.77 1.26
CA THR A 50 -12.69 -2.66 1.93
C THR A 50 -13.23 -1.33 1.47
N LYS A 51 -13.52 -0.44 2.42
CA LYS A 51 -14.04 0.90 2.15
C LYS A 51 -13.31 1.96 2.97
N THR A 52 -12.87 3.01 2.28
CA THR A 52 -12.39 4.24 2.89
C THR A 52 -13.60 5.10 3.24
N ILE A 53 -13.93 5.16 4.54
CA ILE A 53 -15.08 5.89 5.07
C ILE A 53 -14.78 7.38 5.17
N SER A 54 -13.54 7.72 5.52
CA SER A 54 -13.02 9.08 5.56
C SER A 54 -11.53 9.08 5.20
N PRO A 55 -10.88 10.23 4.96
CA PRO A 55 -9.44 10.28 4.67
C PRO A 55 -8.56 9.57 5.71
N ASN A 56 -9.07 9.42 6.93
CA ASN A 56 -8.34 8.83 8.06
C ASN A 56 -8.87 7.47 8.51
N LEU A 57 -9.97 6.97 7.95
CA LEU A 57 -10.62 5.74 8.41
C LEU A 57 -10.91 4.80 7.25
N ARG A 58 -10.36 3.59 7.33
CA ARG A 58 -10.63 2.48 6.43
C ARG A 58 -11.22 1.32 7.20
N VAL A 59 -12.26 0.72 6.67
CA VAL A 59 -12.95 -0.44 7.24
C VAL A 59 -12.89 -1.60 6.25
N THR A 60 -12.63 -2.79 6.76
CA THR A 60 -12.57 -4.03 6.00
C THR A 60 -13.47 -5.05 6.68
N ALA A 61 -14.24 -5.79 5.89
CA ALA A 61 -15.02 -6.93 6.35
C ALA A 61 -15.02 -8.02 5.28
N GLY A 62 -15.03 -9.29 5.69
CA GLY A 62 -14.98 -10.40 4.76
C GLY A 62 -15.55 -11.68 5.33
N LEU A 63 -15.69 -12.66 4.45
CA LEU A 63 -16.00 -14.05 4.75
C LEU A 63 -14.81 -14.91 4.39
N GLY A 64 -14.41 -15.80 5.30
CA GLY A 64 -13.31 -16.73 5.11
C GLY A 64 -13.77 -18.17 5.27
N TRP A 65 -13.13 -19.06 4.54
CA TRP A 65 -13.33 -20.52 4.57
C TRP A 65 -12.01 -21.21 4.93
N GLY A 66 -12.08 -22.51 5.13
CA GLY A 66 -10.92 -23.29 5.52
C GLY A 66 -10.37 -22.85 6.87
N ARG A 67 -9.09 -22.53 6.96
CA ARG A 67 -8.49 -22.04 8.20
C ARG A 67 -9.18 -20.78 8.73
N MET A 68 -9.57 -19.87 7.83
CA MET A 68 -10.32 -18.66 8.18
C MET A 68 -11.81 -18.91 8.53
N GLY A 69 -12.31 -20.13 8.42
CA GLY A 69 -13.65 -20.55 8.85
C GLY A 69 -13.69 -21.20 10.23
N THR A 70 -12.57 -21.28 10.95
CA THR A 70 -12.44 -22.11 12.16
C THR A 70 -12.93 -21.47 13.46
N ARG A 71 -13.10 -20.14 13.51
CA ARG A 71 -13.61 -19.42 14.68
C ARG A 71 -14.98 -18.82 14.40
N ASN A 72 -15.97 -19.19 15.23
CA ASN A 72 -17.34 -18.71 15.09
C ASN A 72 -17.91 -18.94 13.69
N GLY A 73 -17.55 -20.10 13.10
CA GLY A 73 -18.05 -20.52 11.79
C GLY A 73 -19.55 -20.74 11.80
N PHE A 74 -20.17 -20.54 10.66
CA PHE A 74 -21.56 -20.81 10.38
C PHE A 74 -21.68 -21.57 9.05
N THR A 75 -22.85 -22.20 8.83
CA THR A 75 -23.12 -22.98 7.60
C THR A 75 -22.79 -22.14 6.35
N ASN A 76 -22.05 -22.74 5.45
CA ASN A 76 -21.58 -22.10 4.24
C ASN A 76 -22.74 -21.51 3.41
N PRO A 77 -22.77 -20.20 3.15
CA PRO A 77 -23.83 -19.59 2.35
C PRO A 77 -23.86 -20.09 0.89
N LEU A 78 -22.75 -20.60 0.37
CA LEU A 78 -22.69 -21.20 -0.96
C LEU A 78 -23.43 -22.56 -1.03
N GLY A 79 -23.77 -23.16 0.11
CA GLY A 79 -24.63 -24.36 0.19
C GLY A 79 -26.00 -24.16 -0.45
N ILE A 80 -26.48 -22.93 -0.57
CA ILE A 80 -27.70 -22.59 -1.31
C ILE A 80 -27.59 -22.93 -2.80
N LEU A 81 -26.36 -22.83 -3.36
CA LEU A 81 -26.06 -23.10 -4.77
C LEU A 81 -25.85 -24.63 -4.98
N ASP A 82 -25.07 -25.25 -4.10
CA ASP A 82 -24.76 -26.67 -4.12
C ASP A 82 -24.37 -27.12 -2.70
N SER A 83 -25.04 -28.17 -2.18
CA SER A 83 -24.74 -28.74 -0.86
C SER A 83 -23.32 -29.28 -0.71
N ALA A 84 -22.62 -29.54 -1.81
CA ALA A 84 -21.20 -29.89 -1.80
C ALA A 84 -20.32 -28.81 -1.17
N PHE A 85 -20.74 -27.53 -1.14
CA PHE A 85 -20.02 -26.46 -0.45
C PHE A 85 -20.13 -26.53 1.08
N GLU A 86 -21.12 -27.21 1.63
CA GLU A 86 -21.28 -27.32 3.09
C GLU A 86 -20.24 -28.22 3.75
N VAL A 87 -19.59 -29.09 2.96
CA VAL A 87 -18.64 -30.08 3.49
C VAL A 87 -17.27 -29.83 2.87
N ARG A 88 -16.27 -29.58 3.72
CA ARG A 88 -14.85 -29.51 3.30
C ARG A 88 -14.21 -30.88 3.52
N PRO A 89 -13.68 -31.52 2.46
CA PRO A 89 -12.89 -32.74 2.61
C PRO A 89 -11.68 -32.54 3.53
N ALA A 90 -11.21 -33.60 4.16
CA ALA A 90 -10.00 -33.56 4.97
C ALA A 90 -8.82 -33.09 4.11
N THR A 91 -8.01 -32.18 4.68
CA THR A 91 -6.82 -31.69 3.99
C THR A 91 -5.76 -32.79 4.01
N ASP A 92 -5.29 -33.18 2.84
CA ASP A 92 -4.06 -33.97 2.70
C ASP A 92 -2.87 -33.01 2.77
N PHE A 93 -2.07 -33.15 3.83
CA PHE A 93 -0.88 -32.33 4.06
C PHE A 93 0.31 -32.96 3.31
N GLY A 94 0.54 -32.49 2.10
CA GLY A 94 1.59 -32.99 1.24
C GLY A 94 2.85 -32.13 1.19
N LEU A 95 3.69 -32.43 0.22
CA LEU A 95 4.89 -31.62 -0.11
C LEU A 95 4.54 -30.32 -0.85
N GLY A 96 3.25 -30.10 -1.18
CA GLY A 96 2.78 -29.04 -2.04
C GLY A 96 2.91 -29.35 -3.52
N GLY A 97 2.35 -28.50 -4.36
CA GLY A 97 2.36 -28.63 -5.81
C GLY A 97 1.04 -29.09 -6.44
N ASP A 98 0.10 -29.59 -5.63
CA ASP A 98 -1.20 -30.02 -6.09
C ASP A 98 -2.30 -28.99 -5.84
N VAL A 99 -3.19 -28.81 -6.81
CA VAL A 99 -4.36 -27.94 -6.69
C VAL A 99 -5.52 -28.70 -6.10
N ALA A 100 -5.95 -28.34 -4.89
CA ALA A 100 -7.06 -29.01 -4.22
C ALA A 100 -8.41 -28.33 -4.54
N PHE A 101 -8.86 -28.45 -5.79
CA PHE A 101 -10.12 -27.85 -6.26
C PHE A 101 -11.37 -28.29 -5.44
N ASP A 102 -11.31 -29.48 -4.86
CA ASP A 102 -12.37 -30.06 -4.04
C ASP A 102 -12.48 -29.45 -2.63
N GLN A 103 -11.55 -28.55 -2.26
CA GLN A 103 -11.52 -27.90 -0.95
C GLN A 103 -11.90 -26.43 -0.97
N TYR A 104 -11.78 -25.76 -2.14
CA TYR A 104 -11.94 -24.31 -2.20
C TYR A 104 -13.37 -23.87 -1.92
N PHE A 105 -13.51 -22.86 -1.04
CA PHE A 105 -14.79 -22.27 -0.59
C PHE A 105 -15.76 -23.28 0.03
N ARG A 106 -15.26 -24.37 0.59
CA ARG A 106 -16.05 -25.44 1.23
C ARG A 106 -15.89 -25.45 2.74
N GLY A 107 -16.87 -26.07 3.41
CA GLY A 107 -16.98 -26.12 4.85
C GLY A 107 -17.54 -24.81 5.42
N ASP A 108 -17.51 -24.67 6.73
CA ASP A 108 -18.03 -23.49 7.41
C ASP A 108 -17.36 -22.21 6.95
N ALA A 109 -18.15 -21.15 6.87
CA ALA A 109 -17.69 -19.79 6.64
C ALA A 109 -17.63 -19.02 7.96
N ALA A 110 -16.71 -18.08 8.11
CA ALA A 110 -16.68 -17.17 9.25
C ALA A 110 -16.40 -15.73 8.85
N VAL A 111 -16.92 -14.80 9.62
CA VAL A 111 -16.70 -13.36 9.41
C VAL A 111 -15.36 -12.95 9.99
N PHE A 112 -14.59 -12.19 9.23
CA PHE A 112 -13.40 -11.48 9.71
C PHE A 112 -13.45 -10.01 9.30
N GLY A 113 -12.61 -9.18 9.88
CA GLY A 113 -12.56 -7.78 9.48
C GLY A 113 -11.64 -6.94 10.34
N GLY A 114 -11.59 -5.65 10.02
CA GLY A 114 -10.75 -4.74 10.77
C GLY A 114 -10.98 -3.29 10.41
N ILE A 115 -10.34 -2.46 11.20
CA ILE A 115 -10.38 -1.00 11.06
C ILE A 115 -8.94 -0.50 11.07
N GLU A 116 -8.62 0.37 10.11
CA GLU A 116 -7.39 1.15 10.12
C GLU A 116 -7.74 2.62 10.30
N TRP A 117 -7.26 3.20 11.39
CA TRP A 117 -7.44 4.61 11.70
C TRP A 117 -6.10 5.33 11.68
N ARG A 118 -5.96 6.27 10.76
CA ARG A 118 -4.81 7.18 10.71
C ARG A 118 -5.07 8.34 11.66
N ILE A 119 -4.47 8.28 12.86
CA ILE A 119 -4.63 9.30 13.89
C ILE A 119 -4.09 10.65 13.40
N ASN A 120 -2.90 10.60 12.77
CA ASN A 120 -2.25 11.74 12.12
C ASN A 120 -1.25 11.23 11.05
N THR A 121 -0.39 12.10 10.55
CA THR A 121 0.63 11.74 9.52
C THR A 121 1.64 10.71 10.01
N ASN A 122 1.90 10.66 11.32
CA ASN A 122 2.92 9.82 11.91
C ASN A 122 2.37 8.54 12.55
N TYR A 123 1.11 8.55 13.00
CA TYR A 123 0.53 7.42 13.74
C TYR A 123 -0.70 6.84 13.06
N SER A 124 -0.75 5.50 12.99
CA SER A 124 -1.95 4.75 12.62
C SER A 124 -2.21 3.61 13.58
N LEU A 125 -3.47 3.40 13.91
CA LEU A 125 -3.97 2.29 14.73
C LEU A 125 -4.71 1.31 13.82
N LYS A 126 -4.46 0.01 14.04
CA LYS A 126 -5.21 -1.08 13.42
C LYS A 126 -5.86 -1.92 14.49
N VAL A 127 -7.10 -2.30 14.25
CA VAL A 127 -7.84 -3.26 15.08
C VAL A 127 -8.38 -4.31 14.12
N GLU A 128 -8.13 -5.58 14.41
CA GLU A 128 -8.54 -6.70 13.59
C GLU A 128 -9.31 -7.71 14.43
N TYR A 129 -10.38 -8.25 13.87
CA TYR A 129 -11.04 -9.46 14.32
C TYR A 129 -10.68 -10.61 13.38
N SER A 130 -9.99 -11.61 13.91
CA SER A 130 -9.54 -12.79 13.17
C SER A 130 -10.55 -13.95 13.33
N SER A 131 -10.94 -14.53 12.22
CA SER A 131 -11.76 -15.74 12.18
C SER A 131 -10.95 -17.04 12.18
N ASP A 132 -9.62 -16.97 12.26
CA ASP A 132 -8.74 -18.11 12.48
C ASP A 132 -8.70 -18.44 13.98
N ALA A 133 -8.99 -19.67 14.34
CA ALA A 133 -8.88 -20.16 15.72
C ALA A 133 -7.45 -20.58 16.09
N TYR A 134 -6.52 -20.61 15.12
CA TYR A 134 -5.13 -21.03 15.31
C TYR A 134 -5.00 -22.39 16.01
N VAL A 135 -5.88 -23.33 15.64
CA VAL A 135 -6.02 -24.63 16.31
C VAL A 135 -4.72 -25.41 16.34
N ARG A 136 -3.96 -25.38 15.25
CA ARG A 136 -2.70 -26.14 15.12
C ARG A 136 -1.61 -25.57 16.03
N GLU A 137 -1.41 -24.27 15.99
CA GLU A 137 -0.39 -23.58 16.77
C GLU A 137 -0.70 -23.67 18.26
N THR A 138 -1.97 -23.54 18.63
CA THR A 138 -2.40 -23.69 20.03
C THR A 138 -2.21 -25.14 20.52
N THR A 139 -2.57 -26.12 19.67
CA THR A 139 -2.37 -27.55 20.01
C THR A 139 -0.87 -27.91 20.08
N ALA A 140 -0.06 -27.33 19.21
CA ALA A 140 1.40 -27.51 19.24
C ALA A 140 2.09 -26.75 20.39
N GLY A 141 1.36 -25.89 21.11
CA GLY A 141 1.91 -25.10 22.21
C GLY A 141 2.80 -23.93 21.76
N THR A 142 2.69 -23.51 20.49
CA THR A 142 3.51 -22.42 19.96
C THR A 142 3.12 -21.08 20.59
N PHE A 143 1.83 -20.84 20.76
CA PHE A 143 1.25 -19.72 21.51
C PHE A 143 -0.20 -20.03 21.94
N ALA A 144 -0.77 -19.17 22.78
CA ALA A 144 -2.15 -19.33 23.25
C ALA A 144 -3.07 -18.28 22.58
N ALA A 145 -3.92 -18.73 21.64
CA ALA A 145 -4.92 -17.86 21.02
C ALA A 145 -6.09 -17.55 21.97
N ARG A 146 -5.91 -16.57 22.87
CA ARG A 146 -6.87 -16.18 23.92
C ARG A 146 -7.92 -15.20 23.42
N SER A 147 -7.62 -14.42 22.39
CA SER A 147 -8.51 -13.40 21.83
C SER A 147 -8.52 -13.46 20.31
N PRO A 148 -9.67 -13.26 19.66
CA PRO A 148 -9.74 -13.06 18.22
C PRO A 148 -9.36 -11.63 17.80
N VAL A 149 -9.25 -10.72 18.76
CA VAL A 149 -8.97 -9.28 18.47
C VAL A 149 -7.48 -9.01 18.59
N ASN A 150 -6.94 -8.43 17.54
CA ASN A 150 -5.56 -8.02 17.42
C ASN A 150 -5.48 -6.50 17.30
N PHE A 151 -4.43 -5.92 17.84
CA PHE A 151 -4.16 -4.48 17.78
C PHE A 151 -2.78 -4.23 17.18
N GLY A 152 -2.67 -3.17 16.39
CA GLY A 152 -1.39 -2.73 15.83
C GLY A 152 -1.28 -1.21 15.86
N LEU A 153 -0.18 -0.70 16.40
CA LEU A 153 0.17 0.72 16.36
C LEU A 153 1.40 0.88 15.46
N THR A 154 1.27 1.69 14.42
CA THR A 154 2.39 2.01 13.52
C THR A 154 2.79 3.46 13.71
N TYR A 155 4.09 3.69 13.91
CA TYR A 155 4.73 5.00 13.97
C TYR A 155 5.62 5.22 12.74
N ARG A 156 5.41 6.33 12.05
CA ARG A 156 6.16 6.77 10.87
C ARG A 156 6.95 8.04 11.19
N PRO A 157 8.20 7.92 11.69
CA PRO A 157 9.01 9.10 12.05
C PRO A 157 9.30 10.00 10.85
N ARG A 158 9.46 9.41 9.68
CA ARG A 158 9.70 10.08 8.39
C ARG A 158 9.31 9.15 7.23
N PRO A 159 9.11 9.68 6.02
CA PRO A 159 8.86 8.85 4.84
C PRO A 159 9.92 7.74 4.68
N GLY A 160 9.47 6.53 4.35
CA GLY A 160 10.35 5.38 4.16
C GLY A 160 10.66 4.56 5.41
N TYR A 161 10.12 4.92 6.59
CA TYR A 161 10.33 4.17 7.84
C TYR A 161 9.00 3.91 8.54
N ASP A 162 8.68 2.65 8.77
CA ASP A 162 7.52 2.20 9.55
C ASP A 162 7.99 1.37 10.73
N LEU A 163 7.65 1.82 11.95
CA LEU A 163 7.88 1.08 13.20
C LEU A 163 6.51 0.66 13.73
N SER A 164 6.30 -0.63 13.92
CA SER A 164 5.01 -1.16 14.35
C SER A 164 5.14 -2.01 15.59
N LEU A 165 4.20 -1.81 16.51
CA LEU A 165 4.02 -2.61 17.71
C LEU A 165 2.67 -3.32 17.61
N TYR A 166 2.63 -4.61 17.93
CA TYR A 166 1.44 -5.43 17.84
C TYR A 166 1.13 -6.10 19.17
N TYR A 167 -0.15 -6.21 19.49
CA TYR A 167 -0.68 -7.11 20.49
C TYR A 167 -1.60 -8.10 19.79
N LEU A 168 -1.19 -9.37 19.75
CA LEU A 168 -1.81 -10.41 18.93
C LEU A 168 -2.33 -11.53 19.81
N TYR A 169 -3.43 -12.13 19.38
CA TYR A 169 -4.02 -13.35 19.98
C TYR A 169 -4.40 -13.23 21.44
N GLY A 170 -4.31 -12.05 22.05
CA GLY A 170 -4.50 -11.84 23.49
C GLY A 170 -3.36 -12.37 24.36
N SER A 171 -2.23 -12.74 23.78
CA SER A 171 -1.09 -13.35 24.50
C SER A 171 0.28 -12.87 24.01
N GLU A 172 0.39 -12.38 22.79
CA GLU A 172 1.68 -12.13 22.16
C GLU A 172 1.89 -10.64 21.88
N ILE A 173 3.15 -10.19 22.04
CA ILE A 173 3.59 -8.86 21.64
C ILE A 173 4.60 -9.02 20.50
N GLY A 174 4.35 -8.32 19.39
CA GLY A 174 5.20 -8.29 18.22
C GLY A 174 5.73 -6.90 17.92
N PHE A 175 6.92 -6.84 17.35
CA PHE A 175 7.51 -5.61 16.84
C PHE A 175 7.97 -5.81 15.40
N SER A 176 7.79 -4.79 14.57
CA SER A 176 8.28 -4.77 13.19
C SER A 176 8.89 -3.41 12.88
N ALA A 177 10.02 -3.42 12.18
CA ALA A 177 10.64 -2.24 11.60
C ALA A 177 10.80 -2.46 10.09
N THR A 178 10.18 -1.60 9.30
CA THR A 178 10.24 -1.67 7.84
C THR A 178 10.89 -0.41 7.30
N THR A 179 11.86 -0.60 6.41
CA THR A 179 12.46 0.50 5.65
C THR A 179 12.22 0.29 4.17
N TYR A 180 11.73 1.32 3.51
CA TYR A 180 11.55 1.33 2.05
C TYR A 180 12.79 1.93 1.42
N PHE A 181 13.55 1.10 0.75
CA PHE A 181 14.76 1.50 0.04
C PHE A 181 14.56 1.31 -1.45
N ASN A 182 14.68 2.39 -2.20
CA ASN A 182 14.64 2.34 -3.66
C ASN A 182 16.03 2.68 -4.23
N PRO A 183 16.87 1.69 -4.56
CA PRO A 183 18.22 1.92 -5.06
C PRO A 183 18.24 2.59 -6.44
N ARG A 184 17.12 2.61 -7.15
CA ARG A 184 16.93 3.31 -8.43
C ARG A 184 16.06 4.55 -8.28
N GLY A 185 15.73 4.91 -7.04
CA GLY A 185 15.01 6.15 -6.77
C GLY A 185 15.86 7.33 -7.25
N ALA A 186 15.36 8.08 -8.20
CA ALA A 186 15.89 9.40 -8.45
C ALA A 186 15.77 10.23 -7.17
N ASP A 187 16.70 11.15 -6.95
CA ASP A 187 16.76 12.03 -5.78
C ASP A 187 15.58 13.01 -5.69
N TYR A 188 14.46 12.72 -6.34
CA TYR A 188 13.26 13.53 -6.34
C TYR A 188 12.11 12.87 -5.60
N VAL A 189 11.43 13.66 -4.80
CA VAL A 189 10.22 13.25 -4.08
C VAL A 189 9.05 13.36 -5.05
N SER A 190 8.62 12.23 -5.64
CA SER A 190 7.49 12.23 -6.57
C SER A 190 6.19 12.58 -5.84
N GLY A 191 5.56 13.67 -6.24
CA GLY A 191 4.21 14.06 -5.81
C GLY A 191 4.08 14.70 -4.42
N LEU A 192 5.19 14.96 -3.72
CA LEU A 192 5.22 15.67 -2.43
C LEU A 192 5.96 17.02 -2.51
N ASP A 193 6.40 17.41 -3.69
CA ASP A 193 7.02 18.72 -3.89
C ASP A 193 6.02 19.82 -3.60
N VAL A 194 6.48 20.86 -2.91
CA VAL A 194 5.69 22.08 -2.74
C VAL A 194 5.36 22.65 -4.12
N ALA A 195 4.10 22.98 -4.34
CA ALA A 195 3.68 23.59 -5.60
C ALA A 195 4.52 24.84 -5.89
N PRO A 196 4.87 25.11 -7.16
CA PRO A 196 5.56 26.34 -7.52
C PRO A 196 4.69 27.54 -7.14
N ILE A 197 5.32 28.67 -6.89
CA ILE A 197 4.61 29.93 -6.63
C ILE A 197 3.70 30.21 -7.83
N PRO A 198 2.39 30.44 -7.61
CA PRO A 198 1.47 30.72 -8.70
C PRO A 198 1.97 31.92 -9.51
N VAL A 199 1.92 31.81 -10.85
CA VAL A 199 2.23 32.94 -11.72
C VAL A 199 1.24 34.07 -11.44
N ALA A 200 1.76 35.19 -10.97
CA ALA A 200 0.93 36.37 -10.74
C ALA A 200 0.40 36.92 -12.09
N VAL A 201 -0.89 37.20 -12.13
CA VAL A 201 -1.47 37.90 -13.28
C VAL A 201 -0.86 39.30 -13.35
N ARG A 202 -0.18 39.59 -14.44
CA ARG A 202 0.45 40.91 -14.64
C ARG A 202 -0.67 41.93 -14.89
N ALA A 203 -0.65 43.03 -14.15
CA ALA A 203 -1.56 44.15 -14.41
C ALA A 203 -1.38 44.69 -15.85
N GLN A 204 -2.45 45.13 -16.51
CA GLN A 204 -2.42 45.51 -17.91
C GLN A 204 -1.42 46.65 -18.21
N ASP A 205 -1.29 47.60 -17.31
CA ASP A 205 -0.31 48.69 -17.37
C ASP A 205 1.13 48.18 -17.31
N ARG A 206 1.41 47.18 -16.47
CA ARG A 206 2.73 46.55 -16.39
C ARG A 206 3.02 45.64 -17.57
N ALA A 207 1.98 45.00 -18.14
CA ALA A 207 2.14 44.20 -19.35
C ALA A 207 2.54 45.05 -20.55
N ALA A 208 1.97 46.25 -20.68
CA ALA A 208 2.33 47.22 -21.73
C ALA A 208 3.72 47.85 -21.53
N ALA A 209 4.16 47.98 -20.26
CA ALA A 209 5.46 48.52 -19.92
C ALA A 209 6.62 47.50 -20.00
N ALA A 210 6.30 46.21 -20.02
CA ALA A 210 7.28 45.13 -20.10
C ALA A 210 7.55 44.69 -21.54
N SER A 211 7.90 45.66 -22.39
CA SER A 211 8.43 45.37 -23.72
C SER A 211 9.88 44.91 -23.64
N TRP A 212 10.23 43.86 -24.36
CA TRP A 212 11.57 43.26 -24.38
C TRP A 212 12.65 44.18 -24.94
N ASP A 213 12.25 45.24 -25.64
CA ASP A 213 13.11 46.30 -26.18
C ASP A 213 13.70 47.25 -25.11
N ARG A 214 13.25 47.11 -23.85
CA ARG A 214 13.71 47.90 -22.70
C ARG A 214 14.53 47.14 -21.68
N ILE A 215 15.06 45.99 -22.03
CA ILE A 215 15.96 45.25 -21.13
C ILE A 215 17.26 46.05 -21.06
N ALA A 216 17.35 46.94 -20.08
CA ALA A 216 18.55 47.69 -19.78
C ALA A 216 19.62 46.86 -19.08
N GLU A 217 19.26 45.67 -18.62
CA GLU A 217 20.20 44.78 -17.93
C GLU A 217 20.99 43.93 -18.93
N PRO A 218 22.29 43.75 -18.69
CA PRO A 218 23.10 42.88 -19.54
C PRO A 218 22.54 41.47 -19.57
N ALA A 219 22.47 40.86 -20.74
CA ALA A 219 21.98 39.49 -20.91
C ALA A 219 22.70 38.50 -20.00
N ASP A 220 23.92 38.76 -19.62
CA ASP A 220 24.70 37.93 -18.68
C ASP A 220 24.20 38.01 -17.24
N GLU A 221 23.68 39.15 -16.79
CA GLU A 221 23.09 39.28 -15.44
C GLU A 221 21.78 38.51 -15.32
N ILE A 222 20.92 38.62 -16.34
CA ILE A 222 19.68 37.84 -16.42
C ILE A 222 20.00 36.33 -16.43
N ARG A 223 21.02 35.94 -17.20
CA ARG A 223 21.47 34.54 -17.26
C ARG A 223 21.94 34.01 -15.90
N THR A 224 22.76 34.81 -15.21
CA THR A 224 23.32 34.44 -13.91
C THR A 224 22.21 34.28 -12.87
N THR A 225 21.30 35.28 -12.78
CA THR A 225 20.17 35.24 -11.85
C THR A 225 19.23 34.05 -12.13
N LEU A 226 18.93 33.82 -13.41
CA LEU A 226 18.08 32.69 -13.82
C LEU A 226 18.77 31.36 -13.49
N ALA A 227 20.07 31.23 -13.72
CA ALA A 227 20.82 30.02 -13.40
C ALA A 227 20.77 29.68 -11.89
N GLU A 228 20.93 30.68 -11.03
CA GLU A 228 20.89 30.54 -9.58
C GLU A 228 19.48 30.10 -9.09
N VAL A 229 18.44 30.72 -9.65
CA VAL A 229 17.06 30.39 -9.29
C VAL A 229 16.70 28.95 -9.70
N LEU A 230 17.03 28.58 -10.93
CA LEU A 230 16.75 27.24 -11.48
C LEU A 230 17.55 26.16 -10.76
N ALA A 231 18.80 26.43 -10.37
CA ALA A 231 19.64 25.48 -9.64
C ALA A 231 19.05 25.09 -8.28
N ARG A 232 18.34 25.99 -7.59
CA ARG A 232 17.66 25.72 -6.32
C ARG A 232 16.55 24.64 -6.51
N ASP A 233 15.95 24.59 -7.68
CA ASP A 233 14.93 23.61 -8.05
C ASP A 233 15.51 22.37 -8.76
N GLY A 234 16.83 22.24 -8.84
CA GLY A 234 17.49 21.10 -9.49
C GLY A 234 17.35 21.13 -11.01
N ILE A 235 17.28 22.33 -11.59
CA ILE A 235 17.24 22.56 -13.03
C ILE A 235 18.54 23.25 -13.41
N ILE A 236 19.29 22.69 -14.35
CA ILE A 236 20.54 23.28 -14.84
C ILE A 236 20.23 24.11 -16.06
N LEU A 237 20.61 25.39 -16.03
CA LEU A 237 20.49 26.26 -17.19
C LEU A 237 21.67 26.03 -18.17
N ASP A 238 21.34 25.49 -19.35
CA ASP A 238 22.36 25.21 -20.38
C ASP A 238 22.67 26.43 -21.22
N SER A 239 21.65 27.16 -21.68
CA SER A 239 21.81 28.37 -22.46
C SER A 239 20.57 29.26 -22.44
N THR A 240 20.81 30.59 -22.62
CA THR A 240 19.75 31.56 -22.85
C THR A 240 20.06 32.33 -24.14
N GLU A 241 19.05 32.58 -24.95
CA GLU A 241 19.08 33.44 -26.11
C GLU A 241 17.99 34.51 -25.93
N ILE A 242 18.38 35.76 -25.86
CA ILE A 242 17.45 36.87 -25.64
C ILE A 242 17.48 37.75 -26.90
N THR A 243 16.30 37.97 -27.46
CA THR A 243 16.08 38.86 -28.59
C THR A 243 14.98 39.86 -28.24
N ASP A 244 14.79 40.92 -29.05
CA ASP A 244 13.77 41.95 -28.79
C ASP A 244 12.33 41.42 -28.67
N GLN A 245 12.08 40.22 -29.17
CA GLN A 245 10.72 39.65 -29.21
C GLN A 245 10.57 38.34 -28.45
N ARG A 246 11.67 37.71 -28.04
CA ARG A 246 11.58 36.38 -27.37
C ARG A 246 12.82 36.10 -26.54
N MET A 247 12.57 35.32 -25.50
CA MET A 247 13.61 34.63 -24.73
C MET A 247 13.50 33.14 -24.98
N ARG A 248 14.62 32.49 -25.32
CA ARG A 248 14.74 31.04 -25.42
C ARG A 248 15.61 30.55 -24.29
N VAL A 249 15.07 29.61 -23.52
CA VAL A 249 15.78 28.99 -22.41
C VAL A 249 16.00 27.51 -22.75
N ARG A 250 17.24 27.04 -22.66
CA ARG A 250 17.56 25.60 -22.69
C ARG A 250 18.00 25.20 -21.30
N TYR A 251 17.48 24.11 -20.83
CA TYR A 251 17.77 23.60 -19.51
C TYR A 251 17.84 22.06 -19.49
N THR A 252 18.54 21.51 -18.50
CA THR A 252 18.58 20.11 -18.17
C THR A 252 17.85 19.90 -16.86
N ASN A 253 16.81 19.06 -16.88
CA ASN A 253 16.07 18.67 -15.70
C ASN A 253 16.78 17.52 -14.99
N THR A 254 17.26 17.75 -13.76
CA THR A 254 17.94 16.73 -12.96
C THR A 254 17.09 16.23 -11.78
N ARG A 255 15.91 16.83 -11.55
CA ARG A 255 15.11 16.60 -10.36
C ARG A 255 13.72 16.01 -10.63
N TYR A 256 13.03 16.50 -11.65
CA TYR A 256 11.62 16.16 -11.87
C TYR A 256 11.47 14.98 -12.83
N ARG A 257 10.61 14.02 -12.46
CA ARG A 257 10.33 12.85 -13.30
C ARG A 257 9.61 13.20 -14.60
N ALA A 258 8.72 14.19 -14.54
CA ALA A 258 7.96 14.66 -15.71
C ALA A 258 8.50 16.00 -16.18
N GLU A 259 8.84 16.12 -17.47
CA GLU A 259 9.31 17.38 -18.06
C GLU A 259 8.28 18.51 -17.93
N ALA A 260 6.97 18.19 -17.96
CA ALA A 260 5.92 19.17 -17.73
C ALA A 260 6.02 19.84 -16.35
N GLN A 261 6.48 19.11 -15.33
CA GLN A 261 6.70 19.64 -14.00
C GLN A 261 7.92 20.56 -13.95
N ALA A 262 8.99 20.21 -14.65
CA ALA A 262 10.17 21.05 -14.79
C ALA A 262 9.85 22.35 -15.57
N ILE A 263 9.10 22.25 -16.68
CA ILE A 263 8.66 23.41 -17.47
C ILE A 263 7.86 24.39 -16.61
N GLY A 264 7.00 23.92 -15.74
CA GLY A 264 6.20 24.78 -14.86
C GLY A 264 7.02 25.53 -13.79
N ARG A 265 8.33 25.28 -13.69
CA ARG A 265 9.26 25.94 -12.76
C ARG A 265 10.28 26.84 -13.45
N VAL A 266 10.42 26.70 -14.75
CA VAL A 266 11.20 27.59 -15.60
C VAL A 266 10.40 28.83 -16.00
#